data_3fb728b25c35e508c9dee2932d4079a5
#
_entry.id   3fb728b25c35e508c9dee2932d4079a5
#
_cell.length_a   1.000
_cell.length_b   1.000
_cell.length_c   1.000
_cell.angle_alpha   90.00
_cell.angle_beta   90.00
_cell.angle_gamma   90.00
#
_symmetry.space_group_name_H-M   'P 1'
#
loop_
_entity.id
_entity.type
_entity.pdbx_description
1 polymer ?
#
loop_
_entity_poly.entity_id
_entity_poly.type
_entity_poly.pdbx_seq_one_letter_code
_entity_poly.pdbx_strand_id
1 'polypeptide(L)'
;MRNARALACPASLKGVLSARDAAAALAEGLRSWAEVDEVPVADGGEGTLDVLHATLGGEWREAEVRDAFDRSRVARWLELPSGVSVVESAEAIPLDQERLDPFAASSRGLGEVIRAVGRPRELLVCLGGTANVDGGAGLLAVLDKLPAPTRVACDVDVRLVDAARLFSAQKGASSTDADELEALLVGMSALAPYADVPGAGAAGGLGAALASLGAELLPGAPLVLDLVGFDPTGYDLVVTGEGTVDRTTIRGKAPGEVARRCTAAGVR
;
A
#
# COMPACT_ATOMS: atom_id res chain seq x y z
N MET A 1 -21.26 16.84 32.74
CA MET A 1 -21.50 15.98 31.57
C MET A 1 -20.14 15.75 30.92
N ARG A 2 -19.79 14.51 30.55
CA ARG A 2 -18.55 14.24 29.79
C ARG A 2 -18.71 14.90 28.41
N ASN A 3 -17.68 15.62 27.94
CA ASN A 3 -17.67 16.11 26.58
C ASN A 3 -17.69 14.91 25.62
N ALA A 4 -18.42 15.02 24.51
CA ALA A 4 -18.37 14.00 23.46
C ALA A 4 -16.94 13.92 22.89
N ARG A 5 -16.51 12.71 22.53
CA ARG A 5 -15.23 12.45 21.88
C ARG A 5 -15.43 11.89 20.48
N ALA A 6 -14.75 12.46 19.51
CA ALA A 6 -14.80 11.98 18.14
C ALA A 6 -13.38 11.65 17.62
N LEU A 7 -13.30 10.71 16.66
CA LEU A 7 -12.07 10.35 15.96
C LEU A 7 -12.26 10.62 14.47
N ALA A 8 -11.39 11.45 13.88
CA ALA A 8 -11.32 11.69 12.45
C ALA A 8 -10.24 10.79 11.85
N CYS A 9 -10.63 9.77 11.07
CA CYS A 9 -9.71 8.78 10.51
C CYS A 9 -9.98 8.46 9.03
N PRO A 10 -9.93 9.46 8.14
CA PRO A 10 -10.09 9.25 6.70
C PRO A 10 -8.83 8.65 6.07
N ALA A 11 -9.01 7.97 4.94
CA ALA A 11 -7.97 7.71 3.96
C ALA A 11 -7.77 8.95 3.06
N SER A 12 -6.80 8.88 2.14
CA SER A 12 -6.58 9.95 1.17
C SER A 12 -7.76 10.12 0.21
N LEU A 13 -8.08 11.36 -0.14
CA LEU A 13 -8.98 11.69 -1.22
C LEU A 13 -8.13 11.90 -2.47
N LYS A 14 -7.84 10.81 -3.19
CA LYS A 14 -6.87 10.79 -4.31
C LYS A 14 -7.05 12.00 -5.24
N GLY A 15 -5.95 12.73 -5.48
CA GLY A 15 -5.91 13.91 -6.32
C GLY A 15 -6.52 15.19 -5.71
N VAL A 16 -7.02 15.14 -4.45
CA VAL A 16 -7.67 16.28 -3.78
C VAL A 16 -6.99 16.60 -2.45
N LEU A 17 -6.96 15.64 -1.51
CA LEU A 17 -6.38 15.83 -0.17
C LEU A 17 -5.57 14.58 0.24
N SER A 18 -4.47 14.81 0.94
CA SER A 18 -3.78 13.74 1.68
C SER A 18 -4.69 13.21 2.81
N ALA A 19 -4.41 12.01 3.30
CA ALA A 19 -5.15 11.47 4.45
C ALA A 19 -5.04 12.38 5.68
N ARG A 20 -3.86 13.00 5.89
CA ARG A 20 -3.61 13.96 6.95
C ARG A 20 -4.45 15.22 6.82
N ASP A 21 -4.48 15.85 5.63
CA ASP A 21 -5.24 17.08 5.41
C ASP A 21 -6.74 16.80 5.50
N ALA A 22 -7.19 15.64 5.04
CA ALA A 22 -8.57 15.19 5.18
C ALA A 22 -8.94 14.99 6.66
N ALA A 23 -8.05 14.41 7.48
CA ALA A 23 -8.26 14.25 8.92
C ALA A 23 -8.38 15.61 9.62
N ALA A 24 -7.48 16.55 9.30
CA ALA A 24 -7.51 17.90 9.87
C ALA A 24 -8.80 18.65 9.49
N ALA A 25 -9.26 18.56 8.23
CA ALA A 25 -10.48 19.19 7.79
C ALA A 25 -11.73 18.61 8.47
N LEU A 26 -11.80 17.26 8.63
CA LEU A 26 -12.87 16.62 9.39
C LEU A 26 -12.86 17.04 10.85
N ALA A 27 -11.67 17.05 11.48
CA ALA A 27 -11.51 17.45 12.87
C ALA A 27 -11.96 18.90 13.08
N GLU A 28 -11.63 19.83 12.20
CA GLU A 28 -12.09 21.22 12.27
C GLU A 28 -13.61 21.31 12.30
N GLY A 29 -14.31 20.58 11.42
CA GLY A 29 -15.76 20.53 11.40
C GLY A 29 -16.40 19.94 12.66
N LEU A 30 -15.74 18.94 13.28
CA LEU A 30 -16.26 18.23 14.45
C LEU A 30 -15.98 18.95 15.78
N ARG A 31 -14.98 19.83 15.86
CA ARG A 31 -14.56 20.52 17.11
C ARG A 31 -15.66 21.38 17.74
N SER A 32 -16.66 21.82 16.97
CA SER A 32 -17.81 22.53 17.51
C SER A 32 -18.73 21.65 18.38
N TRP A 33 -18.60 20.32 18.22
CA TRP A 33 -19.47 19.33 18.84
C TRP A 33 -18.74 18.42 19.84
N ALA A 34 -17.46 18.10 19.61
CA ALA A 34 -16.72 17.11 20.37
C ALA A 34 -15.25 17.51 20.56
N GLU A 35 -14.56 16.86 21.49
CA GLU A 35 -13.10 16.76 21.50
C GLU A 35 -12.70 15.77 20.40
N VAL A 36 -11.77 16.16 19.52
CA VAL A 36 -11.45 15.41 18.30
C VAL A 36 -10.00 15.01 18.26
N ASP A 37 -9.76 13.70 18.12
CA ASP A 37 -8.46 13.14 17.79
C ASP A 37 -8.38 12.86 16.27
N GLU A 38 -7.17 12.93 15.71
CA GLU A 38 -6.90 12.76 14.29
C GLU A 38 -5.98 11.56 14.10
N VAL A 39 -6.45 10.53 13.39
CA VAL A 39 -5.65 9.35 13.03
C VAL A 39 -5.89 9.05 11.55
N PRO A 40 -5.14 9.69 10.63
CA PRO A 40 -5.24 9.35 9.21
C PRO A 40 -4.92 7.87 9.00
N VAL A 41 -5.60 7.23 8.01
CA VAL A 41 -5.45 5.80 7.73
C VAL A 41 -5.07 5.55 6.27
N ALA A 42 -4.49 4.37 6.02
CA ALA A 42 -4.15 3.90 4.68
C ALA A 42 -4.38 2.38 4.59
N ASP A 43 -4.41 1.87 3.38
CA ASP A 43 -4.67 0.45 3.07
C ASP A 43 -3.41 -0.34 2.64
N GLY A 44 -2.22 0.23 2.85
CA GLY A 44 -0.96 -0.41 2.43
C GLY A 44 -0.55 -0.07 1.00
N GLY A 45 -1.34 0.75 0.29
CA GLY A 45 -0.99 1.29 -1.02
C GLY A 45 -0.29 2.65 -0.94
N GLU A 46 -0.45 3.43 -2.02
CA GLU A 46 0.11 4.78 -2.16
C GLU A 46 -0.36 5.73 -1.05
N GLY A 47 0.60 6.44 -0.42
CA GLY A 47 0.38 7.40 0.67
C GLY A 47 0.46 6.77 2.07
N THR A 48 0.76 5.48 2.19
CA THR A 48 0.93 4.80 3.48
C THR A 48 2.12 5.35 4.25
N LEU A 49 3.23 5.70 3.58
CA LEU A 49 4.40 6.32 4.22
C LEU A 49 4.04 7.62 4.93
N ASP A 50 3.28 8.50 4.28
CA ASP A 50 2.88 9.79 4.87
C ASP A 50 1.96 9.60 6.08
N VAL A 51 1.05 8.61 6.04
CA VAL A 51 0.19 8.24 7.18
C VAL A 51 1.03 7.73 8.35
N LEU A 52 1.95 6.81 8.10
CA LEU A 52 2.81 6.26 9.15
C LEU A 52 3.73 7.33 9.73
N HIS A 53 4.32 8.19 8.90
CA HIS A 53 5.14 9.30 9.38
C HIS A 53 4.34 10.31 10.21
N ALA A 54 3.13 10.67 9.78
CA ALA A 54 2.27 11.60 10.52
C ALA A 54 1.88 11.07 11.92
N THR A 55 1.70 9.75 12.04
CA THR A 55 1.20 9.12 13.28
C THR A 55 2.35 8.63 14.18
N LEU A 56 3.39 8.05 13.61
CA LEU A 56 4.46 7.37 14.35
C LEU A 56 5.78 8.15 14.34
N GLY A 57 5.88 9.20 13.50
CA GLY A 57 7.14 9.88 13.25
C GLY A 57 8.12 9.01 12.48
N GLY A 58 9.41 9.27 12.64
CA GLY A 58 10.48 8.53 11.97
C GLY A 58 11.35 9.43 11.11
N GLU A 59 12.33 8.85 10.47
CA GLU A 59 13.29 9.56 9.63
C GLU A 59 13.11 9.17 8.16
N TRP A 60 12.96 10.18 7.31
CA TRP A 60 12.97 9.98 5.86
C TRP A 60 14.38 9.67 5.38
N ARG A 61 14.48 8.67 4.53
CA ARG A 61 15.66 8.31 3.76
C ARG A 61 15.33 8.32 2.28
N GLU A 62 16.33 8.42 1.44
CA GLU A 62 16.17 8.42 -0.01
C GLU A 62 17.34 7.76 -0.71
N ALA A 63 17.09 7.27 -1.92
CA ALA A 63 18.10 6.77 -2.83
C ALA A 63 17.75 7.09 -4.27
N GLU A 64 18.76 7.26 -5.11
CA GLU A 64 18.60 7.29 -6.55
C GLU A 64 18.42 5.87 -7.09
N VAL A 65 17.30 5.63 -7.77
CA VAL A 65 16.90 4.33 -8.32
C VAL A 65 16.39 4.51 -9.76
N ARG A 66 16.07 3.41 -10.43
CA ARG A 66 15.36 3.44 -11.69
C ARG A 66 13.86 3.45 -11.49
N ASP A 67 13.13 4.29 -12.23
CA ASP A 67 11.68 4.18 -12.29
C ASP A 67 11.24 2.96 -13.13
N ALA A 68 9.93 2.81 -13.32
CA ALA A 68 9.39 1.71 -14.10
C ALA A 68 9.87 1.67 -15.55
N PHE A 69 10.40 2.76 -16.08
CA PHE A 69 10.83 2.93 -17.47
C PHE A 69 12.33 3.25 -17.60
N ASP A 70 13.14 2.82 -16.63
CA ASP A 70 14.60 2.94 -16.58
C ASP A 70 15.12 4.39 -16.53
N ARG A 71 14.28 5.37 -16.13
CA ARG A 71 14.70 6.75 -15.88
C ARG A 71 15.23 6.88 -14.45
N SER A 72 16.20 7.78 -14.20
CA SER A 72 16.65 8.11 -12.85
C SER A 72 15.51 8.75 -12.05
N ARG A 73 15.32 8.28 -10.81
CA ARG A 73 14.33 8.75 -9.85
C ARG A 73 14.87 8.70 -8.44
N VAL A 74 14.58 9.71 -7.64
CA VAL A 74 14.78 9.65 -6.19
C VAL A 74 13.55 9.02 -5.57
N ALA A 75 13.73 7.90 -4.86
CA ALA A 75 12.67 7.22 -4.11
C ALA A 75 12.96 7.31 -2.61
N ARG A 76 11.93 7.61 -1.83
CA ARG A 76 12.01 7.75 -0.38
C ARG A 76 11.55 6.46 0.32
N TRP A 77 12.01 6.28 1.54
CA TRP A 77 11.44 5.32 2.50
C TRP A 77 11.45 5.93 3.90
N LEU A 78 10.75 5.29 4.82
CA LEU A 78 10.62 5.75 6.21
C LEU A 78 11.28 4.77 7.16
N GLU A 79 12.18 5.26 8.03
CA GLU A 79 12.73 4.51 9.16
C GLU A 79 11.95 4.87 10.42
N LEU A 80 11.13 3.95 10.91
CA LEU A 80 10.34 4.15 12.12
C LEU A 80 11.20 4.02 13.37
N PRO A 81 10.84 4.71 14.49
CA PRO A 81 11.55 4.60 15.76
C PRO A 81 11.63 3.18 16.32
N SER A 82 10.73 2.30 15.89
CA SER A 82 10.73 0.87 16.25
C SER A 82 11.84 0.04 15.58
N GLY A 83 12.57 0.63 14.61
CA GLY A 83 13.57 -0.06 13.78
C GLY A 83 12.96 -0.79 12.57
N VAL A 84 11.70 -0.55 12.26
CA VAL A 84 11.06 -1.00 11.02
C VAL A 84 11.37 0.01 9.92
N SER A 85 11.87 -0.45 8.77
CA SER A 85 11.94 0.37 7.57
C SER A 85 10.73 0.09 6.69
N VAL A 86 10.07 1.14 6.23
CA VAL A 86 8.86 1.04 5.40
C VAL A 86 9.16 1.57 4.02
N VAL A 87 8.91 0.73 3.01
CA VAL A 87 9.09 1.04 1.58
C VAL A 87 7.73 1.00 0.90
N GLU A 88 7.44 2.02 0.09
CA GLU A 88 6.23 2.06 -0.73
C GLU A 88 6.60 1.89 -2.20
N SER A 89 5.95 0.93 -2.87
CA SER A 89 6.26 0.60 -4.27
C SER A 89 6.06 1.78 -5.21
N ALA A 90 5.06 2.63 -4.95
CA ALA A 90 4.78 3.82 -5.75
C ALA A 90 5.87 4.91 -5.66
N GLU A 91 6.70 4.93 -4.61
CA GLU A 91 7.84 5.85 -4.53
C GLU A 91 8.88 5.54 -5.62
N ALA A 92 9.10 4.26 -5.92
CA ALA A 92 10.08 3.83 -6.90
C ALA A 92 9.51 3.71 -8.31
N ILE A 93 8.34 3.08 -8.45
CA ILE A 93 7.76 2.68 -9.75
C ILE A 93 6.29 3.11 -9.86
N PRO A 94 5.98 4.42 -9.68
CA PRO A 94 4.59 4.91 -9.67
C PRO A 94 3.88 4.63 -10.99
N LEU A 95 2.55 4.53 -10.90
CA LEU A 95 1.68 4.56 -12.07
C LEU A 95 1.68 5.98 -12.66
N ASP A 96 2.43 6.15 -13.75
CA ASP A 96 2.54 7.42 -14.48
C ASP A 96 1.43 7.50 -15.53
N GLN A 97 0.45 8.38 -15.32
CA GLN A 97 -0.67 8.55 -16.25
C GLN A 97 -0.27 9.12 -17.61
N GLU A 98 0.91 9.74 -17.72
CA GLU A 98 1.44 10.25 -18.98
C GLU A 98 2.14 9.16 -19.79
N ARG A 99 2.49 8.03 -19.16
CA ARG A 99 3.17 6.91 -19.79
C ARG A 99 2.63 5.57 -19.27
N LEU A 100 1.69 5.03 -20.02
CA LEU A 100 1.06 3.75 -19.73
C LEU A 100 1.58 2.70 -20.72
N ASP A 101 2.44 1.79 -20.26
CA ASP A 101 2.99 0.68 -21.03
C ASP A 101 3.34 -0.48 -20.07
N PRO A 102 2.41 -1.40 -19.82
CA PRO A 102 2.62 -2.48 -18.86
C PRO A 102 3.64 -3.53 -19.30
N PHE A 103 3.97 -3.61 -20.61
CA PHE A 103 5.00 -4.51 -21.11
C PHE A 103 6.42 -3.95 -20.92
N ALA A 104 6.58 -2.63 -21.03
CA ALA A 104 7.87 -1.97 -20.83
C ALA A 104 8.15 -1.65 -19.35
N ALA A 105 7.11 -1.60 -18.51
CA ALA A 105 7.25 -1.21 -17.12
C ALA A 105 7.90 -2.32 -16.28
N SER A 106 8.97 -1.99 -15.57
CA SER A 106 9.76 -2.90 -14.75
C SER A 106 9.63 -2.59 -13.25
N SER A 107 9.63 -3.62 -12.43
CA SER A 107 9.68 -3.55 -10.97
C SER A 107 11.10 -3.34 -10.41
N ARG A 108 12.11 -3.17 -11.23
CA ARG A 108 13.53 -3.06 -10.86
C ARG A 108 13.79 -2.02 -9.76
N GLY A 109 13.21 -0.83 -9.90
CA GLY A 109 13.43 0.26 -8.97
C GLY A 109 13.01 -0.06 -7.53
N LEU A 110 11.93 -0.83 -7.32
CA LEU A 110 11.57 -1.30 -5.99
C LEU A 110 12.67 -2.21 -5.39
N GLY A 111 13.25 -3.11 -6.18
CA GLY A 111 14.38 -3.92 -5.75
C GLY A 111 15.60 -3.07 -5.36
N GLU A 112 15.84 -1.98 -6.09
CA GLU A 112 16.94 -1.05 -5.80
C GLU A 112 16.71 -0.28 -4.48
N VAL A 113 15.48 0.18 -4.19
CA VAL A 113 15.13 0.78 -2.90
C VAL A 113 15.32 -0.21 -1.76
N ILE A 114 14.78 -1.43 -1.87
CA ILE A 114 14.91 -2.47 -0.84
C ILE A 114 16.40 -2.77 -0.56
N ARG A 115 17.24 -2.80 -1.58
CA ARG A 115 18.67 -2.95 -1.42
C ARG A 115 19.32 -1.75 -0.71
N ALA A 116 18.88 -0.53 -1.00
CA ALA A 116 19.39 0.70 -0.40
C ALA A 116 19.02 0.83 1.09
N VAL A 117 17.90 0.28 1.53
CA VAL A 117 17.49 0.23 2.95
C VAL A 117 18.56 -0.45 3.82
N GLY A 118 19.33 -1.39 3.28
CA GLY A 118 20.41 -2.03 4.00
C GLY A 118 19.94 -3.17 4.91
N ARG A 119 20.14 -3.06 6.23
CA ARG A 119 19.81 -4.12 7.21
C ARG A 119 18.92 -3.56 8.33
N PRO A 120 17.64 -3.35 8.11
CA PRO A 120 16.71 -2.94 9.15
C PRO A 120 16.44 -4.11 10.13
N ARG A 121 15.81 -3.81 11.26
CA ARG A 121 15.28 -4.85 12.16
C ARG A 121 14.18 -5.66 11.48
N GLU A 122 13.32 -4.98 10.72
CA GLU A 122 12.22 -5.53 9.96
C GLU A 122 11.96 -4.62 8.74
N LEU A 123 11.52 -5.21 7.64
CA LEU A 123 11.10 -4.48 6.45
C LEU A 123 9.59 -4.61 6.28
N LEU A 124 8.91 -3.48 6.06
CA LEU A 124 7.54 -3.43 5.59
C LEU A 124 7.53 -2.90 4.15
N VAL A 125 6.98 -3.67 3.23
CA VAL A 125 6.79 -3.25 1.83
C VAL A 125 5.31 -3.01 1.59
N CYS A 126 4.95 -1.79 1.18
CA CYS A 126 3.59 -1.40 0.85
C CYS A 126 3.40 -1.49 -0.67
N LEU A 127 2.44 -2.32 -1.11
CA LEU A 127 2.18 -2.60 -2.52
C LEU A 127 0.89 -1.92 -2.99
N GLY A 128 1.02 -1.04 -3.96
CA GLY A 128 -0.08 -0.34 -4.64
C GLY A 128 0.44 0.79 -5.51
N GLY A 129 -0.38 1.32 -6.42
CA GLY A 129 -0.06 2.51 -7.23
C GLY A 129 1.08 2.35 -8.23
N THR A 130 1.35 1.14 -8.74
CA THR A 130 2.53 0.83 -9.59
C THR A 130 2.20 0.71 -11.07
N ALA A 131 3.20 1.00 -11.93
CA ALA A 131 3.08 0.89 -13.39
C ALA A 131 3.26 -0.54 -13.94
N ASN A 132 4.03 -1.41 -13.26
CA ASN A 132 4.44 -2.72 -13.76
C ASN A 132 3.34 -3.79 -13.72
N VAL A 133 3.48 -4.78 -14.63
CA VAL A 133 2.78 -6.09 -14.61
C VAL A 133 3.80 -7.20 -14.96
N ASP A 134 5.02 -7.07 -14.44
CA ASP A 134 6.17 -7.93 -14.78
C ASP A 134 6.35 -9.14 -13.83
N GLY A 135 5.37 -9.41 -12.95
CA GLY A 135 5.48 -10.48 -11.97
C GLY A 135 6.64 -10.29 -10.97
N GLY A 136 7.18 -9.08 -10.87
CA GLY A 136 8.35 -8.81 -10.06
C GLY A 136 9.68 -9.23 -10.71
N ALA A 137 9.71 -9.52 -12.02
CA ALA A 137 10.93 -9.93 -12.72
C ALA A 137 12.08 -8.92 -12.54
N GLY A 138 11.77 -7.63 -12.65
CA GLY A 138 12.77 -6.58 -12.42
C GLY A 138 13.31 -6.56 -10.99
N LEU A 139 12.46 -6.74 -9.99
CA LEU A 139 12.85 -6.85 -8.58
C LEU A 139 13.76 -8.06 -8.35
N LEU A 140 13.36 -9.23 -8.85
CA LEU A 140 14.14 -10.48 -8.71
C LEU A 140 15.50 -10.44 -9.44
N ALA A 141 15.64 -9.59 -10.48
CA ALA A 141 16.93 -9.35 -11.13
C ALA A 141 17.92 -8.54 -10.25
N VAL A 142 17.40 -7.86 -9.20
CA VAL A 142 18.20 -7.03 -8.28
C VAL A 142 18.43 -7.71 -6.93
N LEU A 143 17.47 -8.51 -6.47
CA LEU A 143 17.45 -9.13 -5.15
C LEU A 143 17.39 -10.65 -5.22
N ASP A 144 18.39 -11.28 -4.63
CA ASP A 144 18.41 -12.74 -4.40
C ASP A 144 17.75 -13.13 -3.05
N LYS A 145 17.65 -12.17 -2.13
CA LYS A 145 17.08 -12.32 -0.80
C LYS A 145 16.65 -11.00 -0.22
N LEU A 146 15.72 -11.04 0.72
CA LEU A 146 15.30 -9.86 1.50
C LEU A 146 16.34 -9.54 2.59
N PRO A 147 16.52 -8.23 2.93
CA PRO A 147 17.54 -7.80 3.87
C PRO A 147 17.22 -8.12 5.35
N ALA A 148 15.95 -8.38 5.66
CA ALA A 148 15.41 -8.63 7.00
C ALA A 148 14.11 -9.43 6.91
N PRO A 149 13.55 -9.92 8.05
CA PRO A 149 12.17 -10.38 8.10
C PRO A 149 11.25 -9.33 7.48
N THR A 150 10.42 -9.75 6.53
CA THR A 150 9.66 -8.82 5.69
C THR A 150 8.17 -9.14 5.71
N ARG A 151 7.37 -8.13 6.03
CA ARG A 151 5.92 -8.13 5.82
C ARG A 151 5.58 -7.28 4.60
N VAL A 152 4.57 -7.70 3.87
CA VAL A 152 4.07 -6.99 2.71
C VAL A 152 2.62 -6.60 2.95
N ALA A 153 2.35 -5.31 2.95
CA ALA A 153 1.00 -4.76 3.00
C ALA A 153 0.43 -4.79 1.58
N CYS A 154 -0.54 -5.67 1.34
CA CYS A 154 -1.24 -5.78 0.06
C CYS A 154 -2.56 -4.99 0.13
N ASP A 155 -2.72 -4.02 -0.77
CA ASP A 155 -3.95 -3.23 -0.92
C ASP A 155 -5.12 -4.03 -1.52
N VAL A 156 -4.80 -5.20 -2.09
CA VAL A 156 -5.77 -6.11 -2.72
C VAL A 156 -5.47 -7.57 -2.38
N ASP A 157 -6.55 -8.36 -2.27
CA ASP A 157 -6.52 -9.80 -2.11
C ASP A 157 -6.76 -10.48 -3.48
N VAL A 158 -5.74 -10.50 -4.32
CA VAL A 158 -5.81 -11.02 -5.69
C VAL A 158 -4.71 -12.04 -5.93
N ARG A 159 -5.06 -13.16 -6.59
CA ARG A 159 -4.09 -14.17 -6.99
C ARG A 159 -3.22 -13.67 -8.14
N LEU A 160 -2.04 -14.25 -8.31
CA LEU A 160 -1.11 -13.87 -9.38
C LEU A 160 -1.76 -13.95 -10.76
N VAL A 161 -2.50 -15.02 -11.04
CA VAL A 161 -3.13 -15.27 -12.34
C VAL A 161 -4.21 -14.26 -12.72
N ASP A 162 -4.87 -13.66 -11.73
CA ASP A 162 -5.94 -12.68 -11.93
C ASP A 162 -5.41 -11.24 -12.09
N ALA A 163 -4.14 -11.00 -11.76
CA ALA A 163 -3.55 -9.65 -11.68
C ALA A 163 -3.61 -8.89 -13.02
N ALA A 164 -3.27 -9.56 -14.12
CA ALA A 164 -3.28 -8.93 -15.43
C ALA A 164 -4.68 -8.48 -15.83
N ARG A 165 -5.70 -9.35 -15.71
CA ARG A 165 -7.08 -9.02 -16.08
C ARG A 165 -7.68 -7.91 -15.23
N LEU A 166 -7.35 -7.85 -13.96
CA LEU A 166 -7.94 -6.88 -13.03
C LEU A 166 -7.27 -5.50 -13.09
N PHE A 167 -5.96 -5.45 -13.35
CA PHE A 167 -5.20 -4.22 -13.17
C PHE A 167 -4.47 -3.69 -14.40
N SER A 168 -4.31 -4.48 -15.48
CA SER A 168 -3.51 -4.02 -16.63
C SER A 168 -4.19 -2.91 -17.43
N ALA A 169 -5.53 -2.88 -17.49
CA ALA A 169 -6.27 -1.85 -18.22
C ALA A 169 -5.96 -0.43 -17.73
N GLN A 170 -5.88 -0.21 -16.41
CA GLN A 170 -5.49 1.09 -15.84
C GLN A 170 -4.02 1.46 -16.11
N LYS A 171 -3.22 0.49 -16.56
CA LYS A 171 -1.80 0.62 -16.93
C LYS A 171 -1.60 0.70 -18.45
N GLY A 172 -2.69 0.81 -19.22
CA GLY A 172 -2.68 1.02 -20.66
C GLY A 172 -2.87 -0.23 -21.53
N ALA A 173 -3.11 -1.40 -20.93
CA ALA A 173 -3.35 -2.62 -21.69
C ALA A 173 -4.74 -2.66 -22.33
N SER A 174 -4.81 -3.15 -23.57
CA SER A 174 -6.05 -3.62 -24.17
C SER A 174 -6.47 -4.99 -23.60
N SER A 175 -7.64 -5.49 -23.98
CA SER A 175 -8.07 -6.83 -23.57
C SER A 175 -7.15 -7.95 -24.10
N THR A 176 -6.61 -7.79 -25.32
CA THR A 176 -5.64 -8.72 -25.90
C THR A 176 -4.31 -8.69 -25.14
N ASP A 177 -3.85 -7.49 -24.78
CA ASP A 177 -2.63 -7.33 -24.00
C ASP A 177 -2.78 -7.95 -22.60
N ALA A 178 -3.98 -7.86 -22.00
CA ALA A 178 -4.26 -8.49 -20.72
C ALA A 178 -4.14 -10.02 -20.77
N ASP A 179 -4.58 -10.67 -21.86
CA ASP A 179 -4.42 -12.10 -22.07
C ASP A 179 -2.94 -12.50 -22.24
N GLU A 180 -2.17 -11.67 -22.94
CA GLU A 180 -0.72 -11.88 -23.10
C GLU A 180 0.03 -11.70 -21.78
N LEU A 181 -0.27 -10.65 -21.04
CA LEU A 181 0.31 -10.41 -19.70
C LEU A 181 -0.05 -11.53 -18.72
N GLU A 182 -1.29 -12.05 -18.75
CA GLU A 182 -1.67 -13.20 -17.94
C GLU A 182 -0.83 -14.44 -18.30
N ALA A 183 -0.65 -14.72 -19.61
CA ALA A 183 0.19 -15.82 -20.05
C ALA A 183 1.65 -15.68 -19.59
N LEU A 184 2.20 -14.46 -19.60
CA LEU A 184 3.53 -14.17 -19.07
C LEU A 184 3.62 -14.47 -17.57
N LEU A 185 2.65 -13.98 -16.77
CA LEU A 185 2.63 -14.24 -15.32
C LEU A 185 2.51 -15.73 -14.99
N VAL A 186 1.61 -16.45 -15.68
CA VAL A 186 1.43 -17.91 -15.52
C VAL A 186 2.69 -18.68 -15.94
N GLY A 187 3.40 -18.19 -16.96
CA GLY A 187 4.66 -18.78 -17.45
C GLY A 187 5.84 -18.66 -16.47
N MET A 188 5.74 -17.84 -15.42
CA MET A 188 6.79 -17.66 -14.41
C MET A 188 6.82 -18.82 -13.41
N SER A 189 7.39 -19.97 -13.82
CA SER A 189 7.40 -21.21 -13.02
C SER A 189 7.95 -21.05 -11.60
N ALA A 190 8.90 -20.15 -11.39
CA ALA A 190 9.46 -19.86 -10.07
C ALA A 190 8.41 -19.26 -9.10
N LEU A 191 7.37 -18.61 -9.61
CA LEU A 191 6.30 -18.02 -8.82
C LEU A 191 5.09 -18.95 -8.64
N ALA A 192 5.03 -20.07 -9.36
CA ALA A 192 3.90 -21.01 -9.31
C ALA A 192 3.54 -21.47 -7.87
N PRO A 193 4.49 -21.74 -6.95
CA PRO A 193 4.16 -22.11 -5.57
C PRO A 193 3.44 -21.01 -4.78
N TYR A 194 3.53 -19.76 -5.22
CA TYR A 194 3.01 -18.58 -4.55
C TYR A 194 1.80 -17.97 -5.26
N ALA A 195 1.41 -18.52 -6.42
CA ALA A 195 0.40 -17.93 -7.30
C ALA A 195 -0.98 -17.79 -6.66
N ASP A 196 -1.37 -18.71 -5.80
CA ASP A 196 -2.67 -18.73 -5.11
C ASP A 196 -2.64 -18.09 -3.71
N VAL A 197 -1.47 -17.57 -3.27
CA VAL A 197 -1.40 -16.86 -1.98
C VAL A 197 -2.20 -15.55 -2.09
N PRO A 198 -3.07 -15.23 -1.13
CA PRO A 198 -3.78 -13.96 -1.07
C PRO A 198 -2.82 -12.77 -1.16
N GLY A 199 -3.06 -11.85 -2.09
CA GLY A 199 -2.17 -10.71 -2.35
C GLY A 199 -1.02 -10.99 -3.34
N ALA A 200 -0.85 -12.22 -3.84
CA ALA A 200 0.20 -12.57 -4.81
C ALA A 200 0.17 -11.70 -6.06
N GLY A 201 -1.03 -11.32 -6.53
CA GLY A 201 -1.25 -10.47 -7.70
C GLY A 201 -1.09 -8.98 -7.42
N ALA A 202 -0.93 -8.56 -6.16
CA ALA A 202 -0.77 -7.14 -5.82
C ALA A 202 0.40 -6.52 -6.58
N ALA A 203 0.22 -5.26 -7.01
CA ALA A 203 1.20 -4.49 -7.77
C ALA A 203 1.78 -5.26 -8.99
N GLY A 204 0.90 -5.93 -9.76
CA GLY A 204 1.28 -6.61 -10.99
C GLY A 204 2.13 -7.87 -10.79
N GLY A 205 1.91 -8.59 -9.68
CA GLY A 205 2.58 -9.83 -9.33
C GLY A 205 3.78 -9.65 -8.38
N LEU A 206 4.06 -8.44 -7.92
CA LEU A 206 5.11 -8.18 -6.92
C LEU A 206 4.88 -8.95 -5.62
N GLY A 207 3.60 -9.16 -5.21
CA GLY A 207 3.29 -9.98 -4.05
C GLY A 207 3.89 -11.38 -4.16
N ALA A 208 3.69 -12.09 -5.27
CA ALA A 208 4.27 -13.41 -5.50
C ALA A 208 5.80 -13.40 -5.50
N ALA A 209 6.42 -12.38 -6.13
CA ALA A 209 7.87 -12.24 -6.14
C ALA A 209 8.45 -12.06 -4.73
N LEU A 210 7.86 -11.19 -3.92
CA LEU A 210 8.29 -10.97 -2.54
C LEU A 210 8.04 -12.21 -1.67
N ALA A 211 6.92 -12.92 -1.86
CA ALA A 211 6.66 -14.19 -1.19
C ALA A 211 7.71 -15.24 -1.55
N SER A 212 8.17 -15.31 -2.80
CA SER A 212 9.22 -16.23 -3.25
C SER A 212 10.58 -15.98 -2.57
N LEU A 213 10.81 -14.74 -2.12
CA LEU A 213 11.97 -14.34 -1.32
C LEU A 213 11.74 -14.53 0.20
N GLY A 214 10.60 -15.06 0.61
CA GLY A 214 10.28 -15.37 2.01
C GLY A 214 9.52 -14.27 2.76
N ALA A 215 8.92 -13.29 2.07
CA ALA A 215 8.07 -12.30 2.70
C ALA A 215 6.68 -12.86 3.07
N GLU A 216 6.11 -12.35 4.16
CA GLU A 216 4.74 -12.62 4.57
C GLU A 216 3.78 -11.61 3.93
N LEU A 217 2.80 -12.07 3.13
CA LEU A 217 1.78 -11.22 2.53
C LEU A 217 0.62 -11.05 3.50
N LEU A 218 0.22 -9.80 3.76
CA LEU A 218 -0.83 -9.46 4.72
C LEU A 218 -1.80 -8.45 4.10
N PRO A 219 -3.08 -8.48 4.51
CA PRO A 219 -4.02 -7.42 4.15
C PRO A 219 -3.53 -6.06 4.67
N GLY A 220 -3.40 -5.07 3.78
CA GLY A 220 -2.74 -3.82 4.09
C GLY A 220 -3.49 -2.97 5.11
N ALA A 221 -4.81 -2.79 4.95
CA ALA A 221 -5.59 -1.96 5.87
C ALA A 221 -5.54 -2.45 7.33
N PRO A 222 -5.78 -3.72 7.66
CA PRO A 222 -5.60 -4.23 9.02
C PRO A 222 -4.20 -3.99 9.56
N LEU A 223 -3.17 -4.28 8.75
CA LEU A 223 -1.78 -4.12 9.14
C LEU A 223 -1.42 -2.66 9.45
N VAL A 224 -1.84 -1.72 8.62
CA VAL A 224 -1.58 -0.28 8.83
C VAL A 224 -2.35 0.22 10.06
N LEU A 225 -3.62 -0.17 10.23
CA LEU A 225 -4.41 0.22 11.41
C LEU A 225 -3.79 -0.30 12.72
N ASP A 226 -3.23 -1.52 12.71
CA ASP A 226 -2.51 -2.07 13.87
C ASP A 226 -1.23 -1.28 14.16
N LEU A 227 -0.48 -0.91 13.13
CA LEU A 227 0.76 -0.12 13.28
C LEU A 227 0.50 1.27 13.85
N VAL A 228 -0.55 1.95 13.40
CA VAL A 228 -0.91 3.28 13.93
C VAL A 228 -1.65 3.21 15.26
N GLY A 229 -1.89 2.00 15.81
CA GLY A 229 -2.56 1.81 17.08
C GLY A 229 -4.03 2.22 17.06
N PHE A 230 -4.71 2.02 15.92
CA PHE A 230 -6.13 2.39 15.80
C PHE A 230 -6.99 1.60 16.79
N ASP A 231 -7.58 2.31 17.74
CA ASP A 231 -8.54 1.78 18.72
C ASP A 231 -9.75 2.74 18.79
N PRO A 232 -10.94 2.30 18.36
CA PRO A 232 -12.14 3.13 18.41
C PRO A 232 -12.76 3.21 19.82
N THR A 233 -12.27 2.43 20.79
CA THR A 233 -12.86 2.41 22.14
C THR A 233 -12.73 3.76 22.84
N GLY A 234 -13.79 4.19 23.49
CA GLY A 234 -13.81 5.46 24.22
C GLY A 234 -14.17 6.68 23.38
N TYR A 235 -14.44 6.51 22.09
CA TYR A 235 -15.05 7.52 21.24
C TYR A 235 -16.56 7.32 21.15
N ASP A 236 -17.28 8.44 21.03
CA ASP A 236 -18.74 8.45 20.83
C ASP A 236 -19.07 8.43 19.31
N LEU A 237 -18.15 8.88 18.48
CA LEU A 237 -18.23 8.90 17.01
C LEU A 237 -16.87 8.70 16.37
N VAL A 238 -16.81 7.87 15.33
CA VAL A 238 -15.65 7.73 14.45
C VAL A 238 -16.07 8.10 13.03
N VAL A 239 -15.38 9.06 12.42
CA VAL A 239 -15.63 9.52 11.05
C VAL A 239 -14.51 9.09 10.16
N THR A 240 -14.83 8.32 9.13
CA THR A 240 -13.87 7.86 8.12
C THR A 240 -14.42 8.11 6.71
N GLY A 241 -13.57 8.00 5.72
CA GLY A 241 -13.94 8.18 4.32
C GLY A 241 -12.75 8.05 3.38
N GLU A 242 -13.04 8.04 2.10
CA GLU A 242 -12.08 8.04 0.99
C GLU A 242 -12.65 8.80 -0.20
N GLY A 243 -11.84 8.99 -1.27
CA GLY A 243 -12.28 9.75 -2.45
C GLY A 243 -13.49 9.18 -3.17
N THR A 244 -13.67 7.85 -3.16
CA THR A 244 -14.85 7.18 -3.74
C THR A 244 -15.28 6.02 -2.87
N VAL A 245 -16.42 6.14 -2.22
CA VAL A 245 -17.01 5.08 -1.40
C VAL A 245 -17.90 4.21 -2.28
N ASP A 246 -17.50 2.96 -2.48
CA ASP A 246 -18.22 1.97 -3.28
C ASP A 246 -18.16 0.57 -2.65
N ARG A 247 -18.58 -0.46 -3.42
CA ARG A 247 -18.55 -1.86 -2.94
C ARG A 247 -17.13 -2.37 -2.66
N THR A 248 -16.10 -1.73 -3.18
CA THR A 248 -14.71 -2.13 -2.92
C THR A 248 -14.20 -1.60 -1.59
N THR A 249 -14.81 -0.53 -1.06
CA THR A 249 -14.46 0.04 0.26
C THR A 249 -14.54 -1.01 1.37
N ILE A 250 -15.58 -1.85 1.38
CA ILE A 250 -15.77 -2.91 2.39
C ILE A 250 -14.93 -4.17 2.11
N ARG A 251 -14.18 -4.21 1.01
CA ARG A 251 -13.36 -5.35 0.58
C ARG A 251 -11.86 -5.13 0.83
N GLY A 252 -11.49 -4.64 2.01
CA GLY A 252 -10.08 -4.53 2.41
C GLY A 252 -9.49 -3.13 2.37
N LYS A 253 -10.25 -2.08 1.98
CA LYS A 253 -9.79 -0.71 2.08
C LYS A 253 -9.87 -0.17 3.50
N ALA A 254 -9.07 0.85 3.81
CA ALA A 254 -8.95 1.40 5.16
C ALA A 254 -10.28 1.84 5.77
N PRO A 255 -11.18 2.60 5.10
CA PRO A 255 -12.46 2.99 5.70
C PRO A 255 -13.37 1.80 6.01
N GLY A 256 -13.34 0.74 5.20
CA GLY A 256 -14.09 -0.50 5.46
C GLY A 256 -13.59 -1.22 6.71
N GLU A 257 -12.28 -1.29 6.89
CA GLU A 257 -11.67 -1.89 8.09
C GLU A 257 -11.94 -1.06 9.35
N VAL A 258 -11.87 0.28 9.25
CA VAL A 258 -12.28 1.20 10.33
C VAL A 258 -13.73 0.90 10.75
N ALA A 259 -14.67 0.88 9.79
CA ALA A 259 -16.07 0.61 10.07
C ALA A 259 -16.30 -0.78 10.72
N ARG A 260 -15.55 -1.80 10.26
CA ARG A 260 -15.59 -3.14 10.84
C ARG A 260 -15.15 -3.14 12.30
N ARG A 261 -14.02 -2.47 12.62
CA ARG A 261 -13.50 -2.36 14.00
C ARG A 261 -14.44 -1.55 14.89
N CYS A 262 -14.99 -0.46 14.39
CA CYS A 262 -15.99 0.33 15.12
C CYS A 262 -17.23 -0.49 15.45
N THR A 263 -17.74 -1.26 14.47
CA THR A 263 -18.89 -2.15 14.69
C THR A 263 -18.60 -3.20 15.76
N ALA A 264 -17.41 -3.81 15.73
CA ALA A 264 -16.98 -4.79 16.72
C ALA A 264 -16.86 -4.19 18.14
N ALA A 265 -16.48 -2.91 18.23
CA ALA A 265 -16.36 -2.18 19.49
C ALA A 265 -17.68 -1.53 19.96
N GLY A 266 -18.76 -1.59 19.18
CA GLY A 266 -20.03 -0.93 19.47
C GLY A 266 -19.97 0.59 19.37
N VAL A 267 -19.05 1.14 18.59
CA VAL A 267 -18.86 2.58 18.35
C VAL A 267 -19.53 2.95 17.02
N ARG A 268 -20.14 4.16 16.99
CA ARG A 268 -20.80 4.67 15.79
C ARG A 268 -19.78 5.22 14.80
#